data_0739ef409bd7998f67c2c6c913cc1e4f
#
_entry.id   0739ef409bd7998f67c2c6c913cc1e4f
#
_cell.length_a   1.000
_cell.length_b   1.000
_cell.length_c   1.000
_cell.angle_alpha   90.00
_cell.angle_beta   90.00
_cell.angle_gamma   90.00
#
_symmetry.space_group_name_H-M   'P 1'
#
loop_
_entity.id
_entity.type
_entity.pdbx_description
1 polymer ?
#
loop_
_entity_poly.entity_id
_entity_poly.type
_entity_poly.pdbx_seq_one_letter_code
_entity_poly.pdbx_strand_id
1 'polypeptide(L)'
;MKAAKKHKKQKLWSFSLLCLLMAVGAPAGVAQEASIDRVVKQRMSANKIPGVSLAVLREGKIVLLKSYGLANVEHQVSVKPETVFQSGSIGKQFTAAAVMTLAQENKLSLDDKIAKYFPDVPATWKDITIWHLLTHTSGLGDYPSEIDLRRDYTEAEYFAAFTKTPTNFAAGSSWDYSNIGYATLGILIGKVTGKFYGDFLQERIFQPLGMTTARVISEADIVPNRAAGYRLVKGELKNQEWVSPATNSTADGSLYLSILDLAKWDAALYTDRPLTQSSRDKIWSPAKLSDGTTKDYGFGWHLAQHHGHRLVFHGGAWQGFKSFIIRFLDTRLTIIFLANSWETREFKFARELVASFYPEFALPAVNTIADAEPKTTALARRALIQLMTDKIDEQLFTPDCRAELGASS
;
A
#
# COMPACT_ATOMS: atom_id res chain seq x y z
N MET A 1 -34.72 -16.45 -98.68
CA MET A 1 -35.53 -17.21 -97.73
C MET A 1 -35.00 -16.92 -96.34
N LYS A 2 -35.89 -16.43 -95.47
CA LYS A 2 -35.58 -15.60 -94.25
C LYS A 2 -35.09 -16.46 -93.09
N ALA A 3 -33.91 -16.09 -92.52
CA ALA A 3 -33.39 -16.65 -91.30
C ALA A 3 -33.80 -15.81 -90.09
N ALA A 4 -34.43 -16.41 -89.08
CA ALA A 4 -34.90 -15.74 -87.87
C ALA A 4 -33.76 -15.65 -86.86
N LYS A 5 -33.44 -14.44 -86.39
CA LYS A 5 -32.52 -14.19 -85.30
C LYS A 5 -33.26 -14.31 -83.93
N LYS A 6 -32.82 -15.25 -83.13
CA LYS A 6 -33.24 -15.40 -81.73
C LYS A 6 -32.34 -14.54 -80.83
N HIS A 7 -32.93 -13.53 -80.23
CA HIS A 7 -32.27 -12.73 -79.14
C HIS A 7 -32.30 -13.50 -77.78
N LYS A 8 -31.13 -13.88 -77.30
CA LYS A 8 -30.95 -14.35 -75.92
C LYS A 8 -30.83 -13.15 -74.98
N LYS A 9 -31.79 -12.96 -74.08
CA LYS A 9 -31.68 -12.01 -72.99
C LYS A 9 -30.77 -12.63 -71.91
N GLN A 10 -29.59 -12.05 -71.67
CA GLN A 10 -28.76 -12.39 -70.56
C GLN A 10 -29.35 -11.61 -69.32
N LYS A 11 -29.76 -12.39 -68.30
CA LYS A 11 -30.06 -11.86 -66.96
C LYS A 11 -28.73 -11.61 -66.23
N LEU A 12 -28.36 -10.35 -65.98
CA LEU A 12 -27.32 -9.98 -65.03
C LEU A 12 -27.85 -10.28 -63.63
N TRP A 13 -27.20 -11.19 -62.95
CA TRP A 13 -27.35 -11.37 -61.48
C TRP A 13 -26.34 -10.47 -60.78
N SER A 14 -26.83 -9.37 -60.16
CA SER A 14 -26.04 -8.53 -59.26
C SER A 14 -25.82 -9.31 -57.95
N PHE A 15 -24.62 -9.81 -57.75
CA PHE A 15 -24.18 -10.29 -56.46
C PHE A 15 -23.83 -9.07 -55.58
N SER A 16 -24.77 -8.62 -54.75
CA SER A 16 -24.45 -7.70 -53.65
C SER A 16 -23.69 -8.46 -52.56
N LEU A 17 -22.36 -8.31 -52.54
CA LEU A 17 -21.50 -8.82 -51.49
C LEU A 17 -21.70 -7.94 -50.24
N LEU A 18 -22.62 -8.35 -49.37
CA LEU A 18 -22.81 -7.73 -48.07
C LEU A 18 -21.63 -8.13 -47.18
N CYS A 19 -20.57 -7.30 -47.13
CA CYS A 19 -19.50 -7.45 -46.16
C CYS A 19 -20.07 -7.16 -44.77
N LEU A 20 -20.51 -8.21 -44.07
CA LEU A 20 -20.81 -8.16 -42.66
C LEU A 20 -19.48 -8.11 -41.92
N LEU A 21 -19.00 -6.88 -41.60
CA LEU A 21 -17.91 -6.66 -40.64
C LEU A 21 -18.41 -7.17 -39.28
N MET A 22 -18.18 -8.42 -38.99
CA MET A 22 -18.24 -8.91 -37.63
C MET A 22 -17.12 -8.21 -36.90
N ALA A 23 -17.44 -7.19 -36.07
CA ALA A 23 -16.57 -6.70 -35.06
C ALA A 23 -16.33 -7.84 -34.07
N VAL A 24 -15.28 -8.63 -34.29
CA VAL A 24 -14.79 -9.59 -33.31
C VAL A 24 -14.30 -8.77 -32.16
N GLY A 25 -15.16 -8.59 -31.16
CA GLY A 25 -14.77 -7.97 -29.90
C GLY A 25 -13.55 -8.70 -29.35
N ALA A 26 -12.51 -7.97 -28.96
CA ALA A 26 -11.36 -8.57 -28.32
C ALA A 26 -11.84 -9.46 -27.16
N PRO A 27 -11.28 -10.66 -26.97
CA PRO A 27 -11.67 -11.51 -25.84
C PRO A 27 -11.51 -10.70 -24.55
N ALA A 28 -12.45 -10.87 -23.61
CA ALA A 28 -12.56 -10.05 -22.40
C ALA A 28 -11.23 -9.84 -21.66
N GLY A 29 -10.36 -10.85 -21.64
CA GLY A 29 -9.02 -10.77 -21.06
C GLY A 29 -8.10 -9.77 -21.74
N VAL A 30 -8.12 -9.68 -23.08
CA VAL A 30 -7.28 -8.74 -23.86
C VAL A 30 -7.76 -7.30 -23.65
N ALA A 31 -9.07 -7.07 -23.60
CA ALA A 31 -9.63 -5.75 -23.32
C ALA A 31 -9.29 -5.27 -21.91
N GLN A 32 -9.31 -6.17 -20.93
CA GLN A 32 -8.96 -5.88 -19.53
C GLN A 32 -7.47 -5.57 -19.39
N GLU A 33 -6.61 -6.35 -20.02
CA GLU A 33 -5.16 -6.13 -20.05
C GLU A 33 -4.81 -4.76 -20.66
N ALA A 34 -5.43 -4.41 -21.80
CA ALA A 34 -5.26 -3.11 -22.43
C ALA A 34 -5.75 -1.95 -21.55
N SER A 35 -6.81 -2.15 -20.74
CA SER A 35 -7.29 -1.18 -19.76
C SER A 35 -6.25 -0.95 -18.67
N ILE A 36 -5.68 -2.00 -18.11
CA ILE A 36 -4.62 -1.94 -17.10
C ILE A 36 -3.38 -1.20 -17.64
N ASP A 37 -2.92 -1.57 -18.86
CA ASP A 37 -1.77 -0.91 -19.49
C ASP A 37 -1.99 0.61 -19.64
N ARG A 38 -3.21 1.00 -20.03
CA ARG A 38 -3.58 2.42 -20.16
C ARG A 38 -3.52 3.13 -18.81
N VAL A 39 -4.11 2.55 -17.78
CA VAL A 39 -4.11 3.10 -16.42
C VAL A 39 -2.67 3.28 -15.92
N VAL A 40 -1.84 2.24 -16.01
CA VAL A 40 -0.45 2.29 -15.55
C VAL A 40 0.33 3.37 -16.30
N LYS A 41 0.32 3.37 -17.63
CA LYS A 41 1.05 4.35 -18.45
C LYS A 41 0.59 5.77 -18.18
N GLN A 42 -0.71 5.99 -18.02
CA GLN A 42 -1.29 7.29 -17.68
C GLN A 42 -0.80 7.77 -16.32
N ARG A 43 -0.77 6.89 -15.30
CA ARG A 43 -0.28 7.24 -13.96
C ARG A 43 1.22 7.50 -13.95
N MET A 44 1.99 6.66 -14.62
CA MET A 44 3.44 6.87 -14.77
C MET A 44 3.75 8.24 -15.40
N SER A 45 3.06 8.59 -16.48
CA SER A 45 3.25 9.89 -17.13
C SER A 45 2.81 11.06 -16.25
N ALA A 46 1.61 11.00 -15.66
CA ALA A 46 1.03 12.08 -14.87
C ALA A 46 1.82 12.38 -13.58
N ASN A 47 2.40 11.37 -12.96
CA ASN A 47 3.12 11.47 -11.69
C ASN A 47 4.65 11.33 -11.85
N LYS A 48 5.16 11.26 -13.07
CA LYS A 48 6.59 11.05 -13.36
C LYS A 48 7.19 9.84 -12.62
N ILE A 49 6.44 8.72 -12.61
CA ILE A 49 6.88 7.48 -11.96
C ILE A 49 7.85 6.76 -12.89
N PRO A 50 9.12 6.51 -12.48
CA PRO A 50 10.10 5.86 -13.35
C PRO A 50 9.77 4.40 -13.63
N GLY A 51 9.34 3.64 -12.62
CA GLY A 51 9.14 2.21 -12.74
C GLY A 51 7.99 1.68 -11.88
N VAL A 52 7.29 0.68 -12.41
CA VAL A 52 6.19 -0.03 -11.73
C VAL A 52 6.28 -1.51 -12.01
N SER A 53 6.10 -2.33 -10.95
CA SER A 53 5.83 -3.77 -11.07
C SER A 53 4.42 -4.05 -10.58
N LEU A 54 3.63 -4.84 -11.33
CA LEU A 54 2.21 -5.10 -11.10
C LEU A 54 1.92 -6.59 -11.20
N ALA A 55 1.16 -7.11 -10.26
CA ALA A 55 0.57 -8.44 -10.32
C ALA A 55 -0.93 -8.40 -10.02
N VAL A 56 -1.69 -9.19 -10.77
CA VAL A 56 -3.08 -9.52 -10.47
C VAL A 56 -3.16 -11.01 -10.22
N LEU A 57 -3.82 -11.37 -9.13
CA LEU A 57 -3.95 -12.76 -8.72
C LEU A 57 -5.43 -13.13 -8.57
N ARG A 58 -5.74 -14.38 -8.85
CA ARG A 58 -7.01 -15.01 -8.51
C ARG A 58 -6.74 -16.26 -7.71
N GLU A 59 -7.35 -16.37 -6.53
CA GLU A 59 -7.16 -17.52 -5.63
C GLU A 59 -5.68 -17.83 -5.36
N GLY A 60 -4.86 -16.78 -5.18
CA GLY A 60 -3.42 -16.91 -4.95
C GLY A 60 -2.59 -17.25 -6.19
N LYS A 61 -3.20 -17.37 -7.39
CA LYS A 61 -2.49 -17.64 -8.64
C LYS A 61 -2.35 -16.38 -9.48
N ILE A 62 -1.16 -16.08 -9.95
CA ILE A 62 -0.91 -14.95 -10.84
C ILE A 62 -1.67 -15.15 -12.15
N VAL A 63 -2.56 -14.21 -12.49
CA VAL A 63 -3.30 -14.17 -13.77
C VAL A 63 -2.79 -13.06 -14.67
N LEU A 64 -2.12 -12.05 -14.13
CA LEU A 64 -1.42 -11.01 -14.87
C LEU A 64 -0.17 -10.60 -14.10
N LEU A 65 0.96 -10.50 -14.80
CA LEU A 65 2.23 -10.03 -14.26
C LEU A 65 2.87 -9.09 -15.27
N LYS A 66 3.10 -7.83 -14.88
CA LYS A 66 3.64 -6.80 -15.77
C LYS A 66 4.66 -5.93 -15.05
N SER A 67 5.64 -5.49 -15.83
CA SER A 67 6.68 -4.55 -15.40
C SER A 67 6.79 -3.42 -16.40
N TYR A 68 6.95 -2.19 -15.89
CA TYR A 68 6.94 -0.98 -16.71
C TYR A 68 8.10 -0.07 -16.30
N GLY A 69 8.74 0.57 -17.27
CA GLY A 69 9.73 1.61 -17.06
C GLY A 69 11.03 1.11 -16.42
N LEU A 70 11.65 1.97 -15.61
CA LEU A 70 13.03 1.83 -15.14
C LEU A 70 13.11 1.60 -13.62
N ALA A 71 13.83 0.57 -13.23
CA ALA A 71 14.24 0.29 -11.86
C ALA A 71 15.36 1.24 -11.41
N ASN A 72 16.22 1.62 -12.36
CA ASN A 72 17.26 2.63 -12.16
C ASN A 72 17.32 3.54 -13.39
N VAL A 73 17.08 4.83 -13.17
CA VAL A 73 17.05 5.83 -14.25
C VAL A 73 18.45 6.16 -14.74
N GLU A 74 19.43 6.25 -13.85
CA GLU A 74 20.81 6.62 -14.19
C GLU A 74 21.47 5.56 -15.07
N HIS A 75 21.24 4.28 -14.74
CA HIS A 75 21.82 3.14 -15.45
C HIS A 75 20.87 2.55 -16.52
N GLN A 76 19.71 3.16 -16.76
CA GLN A 76 18.71 2.71 -17.73
C GLN A 76 18.29 1.23 -17.56
N VAL A 77 18.24 0.77 -16.28
CA VAL A 77 17.87 -0.61 -15.96
C VAL A 77 16.35 -0.73 -15.93
N SER A 78 15.79 -1.60 -16.76
CA SER A 78 14.35 -1.85 -16.80
C SER A 78 13.84 -2.57 -15.56
N VAL A 79 12.59 -2.28 -15.15
CA VAL A 79 11.88 -3.07 -14.14
C VAL A 79 11.61 -4.47 -14.68
N LYS A 80 11.83 -5.47 -13.85
CA LYS A 80 11.52 -6.89 -14.09
C LYS A 80 10.68 -7.44 -12.93
N PRO A 81 10.03 -8.60 -13.07
CA PRO A 81 9.31 -9.22 -11.96
C PRO A 81 10.17 -9.46 -10.71
N GLU A 82 11.47 -9.72 -10.90
CA GLU A 82 12.47 -9.94 -9.85
C GLU A 82 13.02 -8.64 -9.25
N THR A 83 12.64 -7.48 -9.79
CA THR A 83 13.08 -6.19 -9.27
C THR A 83 12.64 -6.03 -7.82
N VAL A 84 13.57 -5.68 -6.95
CA VAL A 84 13.38 -5.54 -5.51
C VAL A 84 13.08 -4.09 -5.18
N PHE A 85 11.95 -3.87 -4.52
CA PHE A 85 11.48 -2.56 -4.05
C PHE A 85 11.45 -2.53 -2.53
N GLN A 86 11.34 -1.35 -1.95
CA GLN A 86 11.03 -1.21 -0.53
C GLN A 86 9.51 -1.27 -0.31
N SER A 87 9.10 -2.04 0.72
CA SER A 87 7.69 -2.32 0.98
C SER A 87 6.94 -1.14 1.58
N GLY A 88 7.63 -0.28 2.34
CA GLY A 88 6.94 0.61 3.26
C GLY A 88 5.98 -0.16 4.16
N SER A 89 4.90 0.46 4.56
CA SER A 89 3.98 -0.10 5.57
C SER A 89 3.27 -1.41 5.20
N ILE A 90 3.39 -1.92 3.96
CA ILE A 90 3.00 -3.33 3.68
C ILE A 90 3.81 -4.30 4.56
N GLY A 91 5.01 -3.93 4.95
CA GLY A 91 5.84 -4.71 5.89
C GLY A 91 5.16 -5.02 7.22
N LYS A 92 4.21 -4.19 7.67
CA LYS A 92 3.44 -4.43 8.89
C LYS A 92 2.67 -5.76 8.87
N GLN A 93 2.27 -6.23 7.71
CA GLN A 93 1.61 -7.53 7.55
C GLN A 93 2.50 -8.67 8.01
N PHE A 94 3.80 -8.60 7.72
CA PHE A 94 4.79 -9.61 8.09
C PHE A 94 5.14 -9.54 9.58
N THR A 95 5.26 -8.34 10.13
CA THR A 95 5.44 -8.14 11.57
C THR A 95 4.24 -8.69 12.35
N ALA A 96 3.02 -8.39 11.90
CA ALA A 96 1.80 -8.94 12.48
C ALA A 96 1.74 -10.48 12.35
N ALA A 97 2.13 -11.03 11.21
CA ALA A 97 2.20 -12.47 11.01
C ALA A 97 3.23 -13.14 11.94
N ALA A 98 4.38 -12.50 12.18
CA ALA A 98 5.37 -13.00 13.14
C ALA A 98 4.81 -13.05 14.57
N VAL A 99 4.14 -11.98 15.02
CA VAL A 99 3.47 -11.93 16.32
C VAL A 99 2.40 -13.02 16.41
N MET A 100 1.59 -13.20 15.36
CA MET A 100 0.56 -14.24 15.32
C MET A 100 1.14 -15.65 15.33
N THR A 101 2.30 -15.87 14.68
CA THR A 101 3.02 -17.15 14.74
C THR A 101 3.46 -17.45 16.17
N LEU A 102 4.00 -16.45 16.88
CA LEU A 102 4.38 -16.62 18.30
C LEU A 102 3.16 -16.86 19.19
N ALA A 103 2.02 -16.23 18.90
CA ALA A 103 0.77 -16.47 19.61
C ALA A 103 0.24 -17.89 19.37
N GLN A 104 0.29 -18.41 18.15
CA GLN A 104 -0.06 -19.81 17.82
C GLN A 104 0.82 -20.82 18.56
N GLU A 105 2.08 -20.46 18.85
CA GLU A 105 3.03 -21.27 19.62
C GLU A 105 2.91 -21.08 21.13
N ASN A 106 1.94 -20.30 21.61
CA ASN A 106 1.76 -19.94 23.02
C ASN A 106 3.01 -19.29 23.67
N LYS A 107 3.85 -18.63 22.87
CA LYS A 107 5.02 -17.87 23.34
C LYS A 107 4.66 -16.49 23.87
N LEU A 108 3.52 -15.98 23.45
CA LEU A 108 2.90 -14.73 23.93
C LEU A 108 1.38 -14.82 23.79
N SER A 109 0.67 -13.94 24.50
CA SER A 109 -0.76 -13.69 24.29
C SER A 109 -0.96 -12.29 23.72
N LEU A 110 -1.95 -12.09 22.86
CA LEU A 110 -2.30 -10.76 22.35
C LEU A 110 -2.77 -9.82 23.47
N ASP A 111 -3.29 -10.38 24.57
CA ASP A 111 -3.72 -9.65 25.75
C ASP A 111 -2.57 -9.37 26.74
N ASP A 112 -1.36 -9.90 26.48
CA ASP A 112 -0.21 -9.59 27.31
C ASP A 112 0.07 -8.08 27.26
N LYS A 113 0.20 -7.48 28.44
CA LYS A 113 0.67 -6.10 28.57
C LYS A 113 2.15 -6.04 28.17
N ILE A 114 2.53 -5.02 27.41
CA ILE A 114 3.92 -4.86 26.98
C ILE A 114 4.88 -4.68 28.15
N ALA A 115 4.40 -4.17 29.30
CA ALA A 115 5.15 -4.07 30.55
C ALA A 115 5.66 -5.44 31.06
N LYS A 116 5.05 -6.57 30.66
CA LYS A 116 5.54 -7.91 30.96
C LYS A 116 6.93 -8.15 30.32
N TYR A 117 7.19 -7.59 29.18
CA TYR A 117 8.41 -7.74 28.40
C TYR A 117 9.38 -6.57 28.56
N PHE A 118 8.84 -5.41 28.91
CA PHE A 118 9.56 -4.17 29.09
C PHE A 118 9.15 -3.54 30.44
N PRO A 119 9.73 -4.01 31.57
CA PRO A 119 9.29 -3.59 32.91
C PRO A 119 9.50 -2.09 33.19
N ASP A 120 10.47 -1.47 32.51
CA ASP A 120 10.87 -0.07 32.70
C ASP A 120 10.09 0.94 31.84
N VAL A 121 9.00 0.51 31.19
CA VAL A 121 8.16 1.45 30.41
C VAL A 121 7.47 2.47 31.30
N PRO A 122 7.19 3.69 30.78
CA PRO A 122 6.49 4.72 31.54
C PRO A 122 5.09 4.27 31.96
N ALA A 123 4.55 4.92 32.97
CA ALA A 123 3.23 4.57 33.55
C ALA A 123 2.13 4.56 32.49
N THR A 124 2.20 5.46 31.50
CA THR A 124 1.25 5.57 30.39
C THR A 124 1.25 4.35 29.46
N TRP A 125 2.32 3.56 29.46
CA TRP A 125 2.43 2.36 28.61
C TRP A 125 2.04 1.07 29.31
N LYS A 126 1.84 1.10 30.64
CA LYS A 126 1.63 -0.12 31.46
C LYS A 126 0.38 -0.91 31.08
N ASP A 127 -0.62 -0.23 30.53
CA ASP A 127 -1.87 -0.87 30.10
C ASP A 127 -1.93 -1.16 28.61
N ILE A 128 -0.89 -0.82 27.85
CA ILE A 128 -0.79 -1.15 26.44
C ILE A 128 -0.59 -2.68 26.31
N THR A 129 -1.43 -3.32 25.51
CA THR A 129 -1.30 -4.74 25.16
C THR A 129 -0.70 -4.93 23.77
N ILE A 130 -0.27 -6.14 23.44
CA ILE A 130 0.16 -6.51 22.09
C ILE A 130 -0.97 -6.27 21.07
N TRP A 131 -2.22 -6.56 21.45
CA TRP A 131 -3.40 -6.23 20.65
C TRP A 131 -3.47 -4.74 20.30
N HIS A 132 -3.27 -3.87 21.28
CA HIS A 132 -3.30 -2.41 21.06
C HIS A 132 -2.24 -1.95 20.06
N LEU A 133 -1.04 -2.54 20.09
CA LEU A 133 0.02 -2.23 19.13
C LEU A 133 -0.35 -2.69 17.71
N LEU A 134 -0.86 -3.91 17.57
CA LEU A 134 -1.26 -4.48 16.28
C LEU A 134 -2.40 -3.72 15.61
N THR A 135 -3.30 -3.15 16.41
CA THR A 135 -4.54 -2.50 15.93
C THR A 135 -4.45 -0.98 15.88
N HIS A 136 -3.31 -0.38 16.24
CA HIS A 136 -3.15 1.08 16.33
C HIS A 136 -4.07 1.75 17.35
N THR A 137 -4.38 1.04 18.44
CA THR A 137 -5.20 1.56 19.54
C THR A 137 -4.40 1.77 20.82
N SER A 138 -3.09 1.79 20.72
CA SER A 138 -2.17 1.96 21.86
C SER A 138 -2.07 3.39 22.39
N GLY A 139 -2.43 4.38 21.59
CA GLY A 139 -2.16 5.80 21.87
C GLY A 139 -0.74 6.24 21.53
N LEU A 140 0.11 5.33 21.06
CA LEU A 140 1.43 5.70 20.54
C LEU A 140 1.28 6.33 19.15
N GLY A 141 1.97 7.44 18.93
CA GLY A 141 1.94 8.17 17.67
C GLY A 141 2.98 7.68 16.65
N ASP A 142 3.51 8.62 15.90
CA ASP A 142 4.61 8.40 14.96
C ASP A 142 5.97 8.71 15.61
N TYR A 143 7.05 8.53 14.85
CA TYR A 143 8.41 8.81 15.33
C TYR A 143 8.52 10.23 15.84
N PRO A 144 9.15 10.44 17.03
CA PRO A 144 9.35 11.76 17.53
C PRO A 144 10.26 12.58 16.61
N SER A 145 10.00 13.88 16.53
CA SER A 145 10.72 14.81 15.63
C SER A 145 12.21 14.91 15.91
N GLU A 146 12.64 14.52 17.11
CA GLU A 146 14.02 14.50 17.57
C GLU A 146 14.85 13.36 16.96
N ILE A 147 14.18 12.36 16.36
CA ILE A 147 14.89 11.29 15.65
C ILE A 147 15.37 11.83 14.31
N ASP A 148 16.67 12.02 14.19
CA ASP A 148 17.33 12.33 12.93
C ASP A 148 17.48 11.05 12.10
N LEU A 149 16.73 10.94 11.02
CA LEU A 149 16.75 9.78 10.13
C LEU A 149 18.12 9.51 9.47
N ARG A 150 19.05 10.45 9.57
CA ARG A 150 20.42 10.32 9.04
C ARG A 150 21.41 9.77 10.05
N ARG A 151 21.00 9.64 11.31
CA ARG A 151 21.81 9.10 12.38
C ARG A 151 21.48 7.61 12.60
N ASP A 152 22.51 6.80 12.86
CA ASP A 152 22.30 5.44 13.32
C ASP A 152 21.85 5.40 14.78
N TYR A 153 20.89 4.53 15.05
CA TYR A 153 20.38 4.24 16.38
C TYR A 153 20.36 2.71 16.58
N THR A 154 20.72 2.29 17.77
CA THR A 154 20.45 0.92 18.20
C THR A 154 18.96 0.74 18.51
N GLU A 155 18.46 -0.51 18.52
CA GLU A 155 17.08 -0.80 18.96
C GLU A 155 16.80 -0.23 20.38
N ALA A 156 17.81 -0.28 21.27
CA ALA A 156 17.68 0.28 22.62
C ALA A 156 17.54 1.81 22.62
N GLU A 157 18.28 2.53 21.77
CA GLU A 157 18.16 3.98 21.62
C GLU A 157 16.82 4.36 21.00
N TYR A 158 16.33 3.64 19.99
CA TYR A 158 14.98 3.84 19.44
C TYR A 158 13.92 3.63 20.52
N PHE A 159 13.99 2.50 21.25
CA PHE A 159 13.03 2.21 22.30
C PHE A 159 13.03 3.27 23.40
N ALA A 160 14.23 3.73 23.83
CA ALA A 160 14.38 4.82 24.80
C ALA A 160 13.81 6.17 24.30
N ALA A 161 13.88 6.43 22.99
CA ALA A 161 13.26 7.61 22.39
C ALA A 161 11.72 7.46 22.35
N PHE A 162 11.21 6.31 21.97
CA PHE A 162 9.78 6.01 21.93
C PHE A 162 9.12 6.14 23.29
N THR A 163 9.77 5.62 24.36
CA THR A 163 9.23 5.69 25.72
C THR A 163 9.17 7.11 26.31
N LYS A 164 9.89 8.06 25.72
CA LYS A 164 9.81 9.49 26.08
C LYS A 164 8.66 10.21 25.37
N THR A 165 8.13 9.66 24.29
CA THR A 165 7.03 10.26 23.53
C THR A 165 5.73 10.12 24.33
N PRO A 166 4.95 11.20 24.54
CA PRO A 166 3.68 11.12 25.22
C PRO A 166 2.69 10.27 24.41
N THR A 167 1.76 9.61 25.09
CA THR A 167 0.64 8.95 24.43
C THR A 167 -0.44 9.98 24.07
N ASN A 168 -1.01 9.87 22.87
CA ASN A 168 -2.07 10.75 22.38
C ASN A 168 -3.41 10.50 23.10
N PHE A 169 -3.62 9.27 23.59
CA PHE A 169 -4.82 8.83 24.32
C PHE A 169 -4.53 7.56 25.14
N ALA A 170 -5.44 7.21 26.03
CA ALA A 170 -5.34 5.97 26.80
C ALA A 170 -5.51 4.74 25.93
N ALA A 171 -4.72 3.69 26.18
CA ALA A 171 -4.79 2.45 25.38
C ALA A 171 -6.23 1.92 25.27
N GLY A 172 -6.64 1.63 24.04
CA GLY A 172 -7.98 1.14 23.70
C GLY A 172 -9.05 2.22 23.56
N SER A 173 -8.82 3.48 23.94
CA SER A 173 -9.86 4.53 23.92
C SER A 173 -10.08 5.18 22.55
N SER A 174 -9.10 5.12 21.66
CA SER A 174 -9.19 5.68 20.30
C SER A 174 -8.30 4.91 19.34
N TRP A 175 -8.27 5.35 18.10
CA TRP A 175 -7.44 4.78 17.03
C TRP A 175 -6.60 5.88 16.39
N ASP A 176 -5.30 5.64 16.30
CA ASP A 176 -4.35 6.50 15.60
C ASP A 176 -3.21 5.64 15.05
N TYR A 177 -2.92 5.80 13.75
CA TYR A 177 -1.90 5.00 13.08
C TYR A 177 -0.52 5.23 13.72
N SER A 178 0.16 4.16 14.10
CA SER A 178 1.40 4.24 14.88
C SER A 178 2.52 3.40 14.26
N ASN A 179 3.56 4.06 13.78
CA ASN A 179 4.80 3.40 13.38
C ASN A 179 5.58 2.95 14.62
N ILE A 180 5.61 3.74 15.71
CA ILE A 180 6.22 3.35 17.00
C ILE A 180 5.64 2.02 17.50
N GLY A 181 4.31 1.82 17.38
CA GLY A 181 3.66 0.59 17.81
C GLY A 181 4.24 -0.64 17.10
N TYR A 182 4.40 -0.58 15.80
CA TYR A 182 4.96 -1.69 15.01
C TYR A 182 6.47 -1.84 15.17
N ALA A 183 7.22 -0.76 15.31
CA ALA A 183 8.64 -0.82 15.67
C ALA A 183 8.83 -1.51 17.03
N THR A 184 7.97 -1.19 18.02
CA THR A 184 7.96 -1.85 19.34
C THR A 184 7.64 -3.34 19.23
N LEU A 185 6.73 -3.76 18.33
CA LEU A 185 6.46 -5.19 18.06
C LEU A 185 7.70 -5.90 17.52
N GLY A 186 8.51 -5.26 16.68
CA GLY A 186 9.78 -5.85 16.23
C GLY A 186 10.75 -6.10 17.37
N ILE A 187 10.92 -5.12 18.27
CA ILE A 187 11.76 -5.27 19.47
C ILE A 187 11.19 -6.35 20.40
N LEU A 188 9.86 -6.44 20.53
CA LEU A 188 9.17 -7.50 21.29
C LEU A 188 9.47 -8.89 20.73
N ILE A 189 9.43 -9.06 19.41
CA ILE A 189 9.81 -10.32 18.75
C ILE A 189 11.22 -10.72 19.16
N GLY A 190 12.16 -9.76 19.15
CA GLY A 190 13.53 -9.96 19.62
C GLY A 190 13.59 -10.40 21.09
N LYS A 191 12.83 -9.78 21.97
CA LYS A 191 12.75 -10.12 23.40
C LYS A 191 12.22 -11.55 23.64
N VAL A 192 11.21 -11.96 22.88
CA VAL A 192 10.56 -13.27 23.02
C VAL A 192 11.39 -14.40 22.41
N THR A 193 12.10 -14.12 21.32
CA THR A 193 12.78 -15.16 20.51
C THR A 193 14.29 -15.21 20.71
N GLY A 194 14.90 -14.15 21.24
CA GLY A 194 16.34 -13.96 21.27
C GLY A 194 16.97 -13.69 19.90
N LYS A 195 16.15 -13.43 18.86
CA LYS A 195 16.59 -13.17 17.48
C LYS A 195 16.14 -11.81 17.01
N PHE A 196 16.94 -11.15 16.18
CA PHE A 196 16.48 -9.96 15.45
C PHE A 196 15.19 -10.31 14.68
N TYR A 197 14.20 -9.40 14.67
CA TYR A 197 12.88 -9.70 14.05
C TYR A 197 13.00 -10.07 12.56
N GLY A 198 13.96 -9.48 11.85
CA GLY A 198 14.20 -9.78 10.43
C GLY A 198 14.70 -11.20 10.22
N ASP A 199 15.55 -11.74 11.12
CA ASP A 199 16.00 -13.14 11.08
C ASP A 199 14.85 -14.08 11.38
N PHE A 200 13.98 -13.68 12.31
CA PHE A 200 12.76 -14.44 12.60
C PHE A 200 11.82 -14.47 11.38
N LEU A 201 11.61 -13.34 10.71
CA LEU A 201 10.82 -13.28 9.47
C LEU A 201 11.43 -14.18 8.38
N GLN A 202 12.76 -14.12 8.22
CA GLN A 202 13.48 -14.93 7.23
C GLN A 202 13.25 -16.42 7.46
N GLU A 203 13.45 -16.89 8.70
CA GLU A 203 13.36 -18.30 9.08
C GLU A 203 11.92 -18.82 9.04
N ARG A 204 10.96 -18.02 9.52
CA ARG A 204 9.61 -18.51 9.83
C ARG A 204 8.57 -18.15 8.76
N ILE A 205 8.87 -17.18 7.91
CA ILE A 205 7.93 -16.69 6.90
C ILE A 205 8.56 -16.72 5.50
N PHE A 206 9.66 -16.02 5.28
CA PHE A 206 10.16 -15.82 3.92
C PHE A 206 10.70 -17.10 3.29
N GLN A 207 11.59 -17.81 3.98
CA GLN A 207 12.13 -19.08 3.48
C GLN A 207 11.07 -20.17 3.29
N PRO A 208 10.17 -20.45 4.27
CA PRO A 208 9.12 -21.44 4.09
C PRO A 208 8.16 -21.17 2.95
N LEU A 209 7.94 -19.88 2.63
CA LEU A 209 7.08 -19.45 1.52
C LEU A 209 7.84 -19.29 0.19
N GLY A 210 9.16 -19.50 0.20
CA GLY A 210 10.01 -19.31 -0.99
C GLY A 210 10.10 -17.86 -1.45
N MET A 211 9.94 -16.88 -0.55
CA MET A 211 10.10 -15.44 -0.79
C MET A 211 11.58 -15.07 -0.82
N THR A 212 12.23 -15.38 -1.93
CA THR A 212 13.70 -15.43 -2.02
C THR A 212 14.38 -14.06 -2.04
N THR A 213 13.65 -12.98 -2.35
CA THR A 213 14.18 -11.63 -2.32
C THR A 213 13.76 -10.84 -1.07
N ALA A 214 12.76 -11.35 -0.33
CA ALA A 214 12.25 -10.70 0.86
C ALA A 214 13.28 -10.70 2.00
N ARG A 215 13.57 -9.53 2.55
CA ARG A 215 14.49 -9.30 3.66
C ARG A 215 14.28 -7.95 4.30
N VAL A 216 14.80 -7.75 5.50
CA VAL A 216 14.92 -6.39 6.06
C VAL A 216 15.88 -5.59 5.20
N ILE A 217 15.64 -4.29 5.05
CA ILE A 217 16.48 -3.39 4.28
C ILE A 217 17.90 -3.40 4.88
N SER A 218 18.88 -3.56 4.01
CA SER A 218 20.30 -3.46 4.35
C SER A 218 21.01 -2.61 3.31
N GLU A 219 21.63 -1.54 3.74
CA GLU A 219 22.44 -0.69 2.85
C GLU A 219 23.85 -1.27 2.63
N ALA A 220 24.29 -2.17 3.51
CA ALA A 220 25.60 -2.84 3.38
C ALA A 220 25.57 -4.00 2.40
N ASP A 221 24.42 -4.64 2.20
CA ASP A 221 24.31 -5.82 1.34
C ASP A 221 24.26 -5.46 -0.14
N ILE A 222 24.90 -6.29 -0.96
CA ILE A 222 24.69 -6.29 -2.40
C ILE A 222 23.40 -7.05 -2.69
N VAL A 223 22.32 -6.31 -2.98
CA VAL A 223 21.00 -6.87 -3.28
C VAL A 223 20.79 -6.88 -4.79
N PRO A 224 20.85 -8.06 -5.45
CA PRO A 224 20.61 -8.15 -6.89
C PRO A 224 19.23 -7.58 -7.27
N ASN A 225 19.15 -6.90 -8.41
CA ASN A 225 17.93 -6.30 -8.95
C ASN A 225 17.28 -5.21 -8.07
N ARG A 226 18.02 -4.61 -7.13
CA ARG A 226 17.52 -3.53 -6.28
C ARG A 226 17.20 -2.29 -7.11
N ALA A 227 15.97 -1.79 -7.02
CA ALA A 227 15.56 -0.53 -7.60
C ALA A 227 16.10 0.67 -6.80
N ALA A 228 16.29 1.80 -7.48
CA ALA A 228 16.52 3.10 -6.84
C ALA A 228 15.16 3.79 -6.57
N GLY A 229 15.06 4.51 -5.45
CA GLY A 229 13.89 5.29 -5.08
C GLY A 229 14.01 6.74 -5.55
N TYR A 230 12.91 7.34 -5.98
CA TYR A 230 12.88 8.68 -6.56
C TYR A 230 11.80 9.56 -5.94
N ARG A 231 12.03 10.89 -6.02
CA ARG A 231 11.07 11.94 -5.63
C ARG A 231 11.14 13.12 -6.60
N LEU A 232 10.14 13.98 -6.58
CA LEU A 232 10.20 15.25 -7.31
C LEU A 232 10.64 16.38 -6.38
N VAL A 233 11.65 17.13 -6.81
CA VAL A 233 12.06 18.38 -6.17
C VAL A 233 11.89 19.49 -7.20
N LYS A 234 10.99 20.44 -6.92
CA LYS A 234 10.63 21.53 -7.86
C LYS A 234 10.23 21.03 -9.24
N GLY A 235 9.55 19.86 -9.29
CA GLY A 235 9.09 19.25 -10.55
C GLY A 235 10.14 18.44 -11.32
N GLU A 236 11.37 18.37 -10.85
CA GLU A 236 12.43 17.53 -11.41
C GLU A 236 12.58 16.23 -10.65
N LEU A 237 12.83 15.14 -11.36
CA LEU A 237 13.11 13.85 -10.76
C LEU A 237 14.49 13.86 -10.09
N LYS A 238 14.55 13.48 -8.83
CA LYS A 238 15.77 13.36 -8.03
C LYS A 238 15.80 12.02 -7.32
N ASN A 239 16.99 11.55 -6.98
CA ASN A 239 17.15 10.41 -6.08
C ASN A 239 16.54 10.75 -4.71
N GLN A 240 16.03 9.72 -4.03
CA GLN A 240 15.60 9.86 -2.65
C GLN A 240 16.78 10.22 -1.74
N GLU A 241 16.53 10.99 -0.70
CA GLU A 241 17.53 11.29 0.32
C GLU A 241 17.96 10.01 1.05
N TRP A 242 19.23 9.98 1.41
CA TRP A 242 19.80 8.90 2.21
C TRP A 242 19.25 8.95 3.65
N VAL A 243 18.96 7.77 4.19
CA VAL A 243 18.69 7.57 5.62
C VAL A 243 19.67 6.54 6.16
N SER A 244 19.87 6.54 7.48
CA SER A 244 20.79 5.63 8.13
C SER A 244 20.35 4.16 7.98
N PRO A 245 21.28 3.20 7.95
CA PRO A 245 20.96 1.77 7.93
C PRO A 245 20.07 1.34 9.08
N ALA A 246 20.24 1.88 10.29
CA ALA A 246 19.44 1.53 11.45
C ALA A 246 17.97 1.94 11.27
N THR A 247 17.70 3.10 10.67
CA THR A 247 16.33 3.55 10.33
C THR A 247 15.65 2.63 9.32
N ASN A 248 16.43 1.97 8.48
CA ASN A 248 15.94 0.99 7.50
C ASN A 248 15.75 -0.42 8.07
N SER A 249 15.94 -0.64 9.37
CA SER A 249 15.82 -1.96 9.99
C SER A 249 14.64 -2.12 10.94
N THR A 250 13.74 -1.14 11.01
CA THR A 250 12.58 -1.14 11.91
C THR A 250 11.39 -1.95 11.38
N ALA A 251 10.61 -2.56 12.29
CA ALA A 251 9.56 -3.51 11.94
C ALA A 251 8.23 -2.88 11.48
N ASP A 252 8.17 -1.57 11.36
CA ASP A 252 7.00 -0.84 10.89
C ASP A 252 6.84 -0.79 9.38
N GLY A 253 7.84 -1.36 8.62
CA GLY A 253 7.71 -1.44 7.17
C GLY A 253 9.00 -1.51 6.38
N SER A 254 10.14 -1.72 7.03
CA SER A 254 11.46 -1.62 6.41
C SER A 254 11.91 -2.92 5.76
N LEU A 255 11.19 -3.38 4.72
CA LEU A 255 11.51 -4.60 3.98
C LEU A 255 11.87 -4.31 2.52
N TYR A 256 12.82 -5.07 1.98
CA TYR A 256 12.97 -5.34 0.55
C TYR A 256 12.11 -6.53 0.16
N LEU A 257 11.46 -6.46 -1.00
CA LEU A 257 10.74 -7.57 -1.62
C LEU A 257 10.46 -7.29 -3.11
N SER A 258 10.21 -8.35 -3.86
CA SER A 258 9.72 -8.27 -5.24
C SER A 258 8.22 -8.47 -5.32
N ILE A 259 7.64 -8.19 -6.49
CA ILE A 259 6.23 -8.49 -6.77
C ILE A 259 5.95 -10.00 -6.69
N LEU A 260 6.95 -10.84 -7.02
CA LEU A 260 6.84 -12.30 -6.92
C LEU A 260 6.77 -12.77 -5.46
N ASP A 261 7.48 -12.11 -4.54
CA ASP A 261 7.37 -12.42 -3.12
C ASP A 261 6.00 -12.06 -2.57
N LEU A 262 5.45 -10.90 -2.93
CA LEU A 262 4.08 -10.54 -2.53
C LEU A 262 3.02 -11.47 -3.12
N ALA A 263 3.24 -11.99 -4.33
CA ALA A 263 2.36 -13.01 -4.90
C ALA A 263 2.40 -14.32 -4.11
N LYS A 264 3.58 -14.74 -3.62
CA LYS A 264 3.71 -15.93 -2.74
C LYS A 264 3.07 -15.67 -1.37
N TRP A 265 3.20 -14.46 -0.83
CA TRP A 265 2.50 -14.05 0.37
C TRP A 265 0.99 -14.12 0.20
N ASP A 266 0.45 -13.57 -0.88
CA ASP A 266 -0.98 -13.65 -1.21
C ASP A 266 -1.46 -15.10 -1.29
N ALA A 267 -0.72 -15.97 -1.98
CA ALA A 267 -1.03 -17.39 -2.09
C ALA A 267 -1.03 -18.09 -0.73
N ALA A 268 -0.07 -17.78 0.14
CA ALA A 268 0.02 -18.33 1.50
C ALA A 268 -1.20 -17.98 2.36
N LEU A 269 -1.80 -16.81 2.16
CA LEU A 269 -3.00 -16.40 2.89
C LEU A 269 -4.28 -17.20 2.54
N TYR A 270 -4.19 -18.14 1.60
CA TYR A 270 -5.24 -19.15 1.32
C TYR A 270 -4.94 -20.52 1.95
N THR A 271 -3.84 -20.63 2.69
CA THR A 271 -3.38 -21.88 3.32
C THR A 271 -3.25 -21.70 4.83
N ASP A 272 -2.99 -22.80 5.55
CA ASP A 272 -2.73 -22.74 6.99
C ASP A 272 -1.25 -22.53 7.35
N ARG A 273 -0.46 -21.98 6.44
CA ARG A 273 0.95 -21.62 6.64
C ARG A 273 1.24 -20.22 6.12
N PRO A 274 1.91 -19.34 6.91
CA PRO A 274 2.33 -19.53 8.31
C PRO A 274 1.19 -19.33 9.32
N LEU A 275 -0.01 -18.92 8.86
CA LEU A 275 -1.14 -18.53 9.69
C LEU A 275 -2.30 -19.51 9.52
N THR A 276 -2.81 -20.03 10.64
CA THR A 276 -4.05 -20.81 10.64
C THR A 276 -5.26 -19.98 10.21
N GLN A 277 -6.36 -20.62 9.82
CA GLN A 277 -7.60 -19.91 9.49
C GLN A 277 -8.04 -18.99 10.65
N SER A 278 -8.02 -19.47 11.89
CA SER A 278 -8.38 -18.67 13.07
C SER A 278 -7.51 -17.43 13.23
N SER A 279 -6.21 -17.53 12.91
CA SER A 279 -5.30 -16.37 12.93
C SER A 279 -5.62 -15.38 11.83
N ARG A 280 -5.94 -15.86 10.62
CA ARG A 280 -6.36 -14.97 9.51
C ARG A 280 -7.67 -14.25 9.83
N ASP A 281 -8.63 -14.95 10.45
CA ASP A 281 -9.90 -14.35 10.88
C ASP A 281 -9.67 -13.22 11.88
N LYS A 282 -8.73 -13.40 12.83
CA LYS A 282 -8.33 -12.33 13.78
C LYS A 282 -7.63 -11.17 13.08
N ILE A 283 -6.70 -11.45 12.17
CA ILE A 283 -5.97 -10.41 11.41
C ILE A 283 -6.93 -9.51 10.63
N TRP A 284 -8.04 -10.06 10.13
CA TRP A 284 -9.04 -9.33 9.36
C TRP A 284 -10.31 -9.01 10.15
N SER A 285 -10.20 -8.96 11.47
CA SER A 285 -11.27 -8.46 12.34
C SER A 285 -11.02 -7.00 12.69
N PRO A 286 -12.08 -6.15 12.74
CA PRO A 286 -11.95 -4.75 13.10
C PRO A 286 -11.48 -4.58 14.55
N ALA A 287 -10.67 -3.56 14.78
CA ALA A 287 -10.22 -3.20 16.12
C ALA A 287 -11.42 -2.74 16.96
N LYS A 288 -11.57 -3.32 18.15
CA LYS A 288 -12.62 -2.94 19.10
C LYS A 288 -12.06 -1.96 20.12
N LEU A 289 -12.71 -0.81 20.30
CA LEU A 289 -12.38 0.19 21.30
C LEU A 289 -13.05 -0.11 22.64
N SER A 290 -12.60 0.56 23.69
CA SER A 290 -13.09 0.39 25.06
C SER A 290 -14.56 0.78 25.23
N ASP A 291 -15.07 1.68 24.40
CA ASP A 291 -16.48 2.10 24.36
C ASP A 291 -17.38 1.14 23.56
N GLY A 292 -16.79 0.06 23.02
CA GLY A 292 -17.48 -0.95 22.22
C GLY A 292 -17.59 -0.61 20.73
N THR A 293 -17.20 0.57 20.28
CA THR A 293 -17.12 0.91 18.86
C THR A 293 -15.99 0.18 18.17
N THR A 294 -15.99 0.14 16.84
CA THR A 294 -14.95 -0.53 16.06
C THR A 294 -14.29 0.42 15.07
N LYS A 295 -13.07 0.09 14.70
CA LYS A 295 -12.30 0.75 13.64
C LYS A 295 -11.93 -0.26 12.57
N ASP A 296 -12.05 0.15 11.32
CA ASP A 296 -11.83 -0.72 10.15
C ASP A 296 -10.34 -0.93 9.88
N TYR A 297 -9.65 -1.44 10.90
CA TYR A 297 -8.25 -1.85 10.84
C TYR A 297 -8.05 -3.13 11.66
N GLY A 298 -7.35 -4.10 11.04
CA GLY A 298 -6.95 -5.34 11.68
C GLY A 298 -5.47 -5.32 12.06
N PHE A 299 -4.74 -6.42 11.79
CA PHE A 299 -3.31 -6.50 12.09
C PHE A 299 -2.50 -6.30 10.81
N GLY A 300 -2.11 -5.06 10.52
CA GLY A 300 -1.40 -4.68 9.30
C GLY A 300 -2.29 -4.61 8.05
N TRP A 301 -3.60 -4.48 8.22
CA TRP A 301 -4.58 -4.39 7.15
C TRP A 301 -5.69 -3.39 7.46
N HIS A 302 -5.97 -2.49 6.55
CA HIS A 302 -7.24 -1.79 6.50
C HIS A 302 -8.33 -2.74 6.04
N LEU A 303 -9.51 -2.59 6.62
CA LEU A 303 -10.70 -3.38 6.30
C LEU A 303 -11.72 -2.46 5.64
N ALA A 304 -12.45 -2.95 4.66
CA ALA A 304 -13.54 -2.19 4.08
C ALA A 304 -14.62 -3.11 3.50
N GLN A 305 -15.83 -2.55 3.41
CA GLN A 305 -16.89 -3.10 2.58
C GLN A 305 -17.32 -2.02 1.60
N HIS A 306 -17.23 -2.30 0.30
CA HIS A 306 -17.54 -1.32 -0.72
C HIS A 306 -18.20 -1.99 -1.93
N HIS A 307 -19.30 -1.42 -2.42
CA HIS A 307 -20.12 -2.01 -3.50
C HIS A 307 -20.46 -3.49 -3.29
N GLY A 308 -20.74 -3.88 -2.04
CA GLY A 308 -21.07 -5.27 -1.70
C GLY A 308 -19.85 -6.20 -1.52
N HIS A 309 -18.67 -5.76 -1.87
CA HIS A 309 -17.43 -6.54 -1.70
C HIS A 309 -16.79 -6.30 -0.34
N ARG A 310 -16.37 -7.38 0.31
CA ARG A 310 -15.48 -7.32 1.48
C ARG A 310 -14.04 -7.32 0.99
N LEU A 311 -13.28 -6.32 1.41
CA LEU A 311 -11.89 -6.17 0.99
C LEU A 311 -10.96 -5.81 2.15
N VAL A 312 -9.72 -6.22 2.03
CA VAL A 312 -8.62 -5.85 2.92
C VAL A 312 -7.47 -5.30 2.08
N PHE A 313 -6.81 -4.24 2.57
CA PHE A 313 -5.77 -3.58 1.80
C PHE A 313 -4.76 -2.88 2.70
N HIS A 314 -3.60 -2.60 2.16
CA HIS A 314 -2.63 -1.69 2.77
C HIS A 314 -1.78 -1.00 1.70
N GLY A 315 -1.50 0.28 1.91
CA GLY A 315 -0.52 1.03 1.17
C GLY A 315 0.83 1.04 1.89
N GLY A 316 1.91 1.28 1.18
CA GLY A 316 3.23 1.46 1.74
C GLY A 316 3.94 2.66 1.13
N ALA A 317 4.72 3.36 1.96
CA ALA A 317 5.52 4.50 1.56
C ALA A 317 6.83 4.50 2.33
N TRP A 318 7.96 4.48 1.65
CA TRP A 318 9.27 4.63 2.25
C TRP A 318 10.32 4.96 1.19
N GLN A 319 11.21 5.90 1.48
CA GLN A 319 12.43 6.19 0.71
C GLN A 319 12.28 6.24 -0.82
N GLY A 320 11.28 6.99 -1.30
CA GLY A 320 11.01 7.12 -2.73
C GLY A 320 10.27 5.94 -3.34
N PHE A 321 9.73 5.05 -2.52
CA PHE A 321 8.90 3.92 -2.96
C PHE A 321 7.48 4.05 -2.46
N LYS A 322 6.56 3.56 -3.27
CA LYS A 322 5.15 3.37 -2.93
C LYS A 322 4.72 1.97 -3.34
N SER A 323 3.95 1.34 -2.49
CA SER A 323 3.44 -0.01 -2.70
C SER A 323 1.96 -0.08 -2.36
N PHE A 324 1.25 -1.05 -2.91
CA PHE A 324 -0.15 -1.29 -2.56
C PHE A 324 -0.51 -2.75 -2.76
N ILE A 325 -1.31 -3.29 -1.86
CA ILE A 325 -1.97 -4.57 -1.98
C ILE A 325 -3.45 -4.41 -1.61
N ILE A 326 -4.35 -4.94 -2.43
CA ILE A 326 -5.78 -5.01 -2.16
C ILE A 326 -6.30 -6.40 -2.50
N ARG A 327 -7.04 -7.00 -1.57
CA ARG A 327 -7.62 -8.33 -1.69
C ARG A 327 -9.13 -8.23 -1.55
N PHE A 328 -9.86 -8.79 -2.49
CA PHE A 328 -11.31 -9.01 -2.43
C PHE A 328 -11.54 -10.40 -1.85
N LEU A 329 -12.07 -10.45 -0.61
CA LEU A 329 -12.18 -11.71 0.13
C LEU A 329 -13.25 -12.64 -0.42
N ASP A 330 -14.29 -12.09 -1.03
CA ASP A 330 -15.42 -12.80 -1.63
C ASP A 330 -15.08 -13.34 -3.03
N THR A 331 -14.49 -12.54 -3.89
CA THR A 331 -14.16 -12.93 -5.28
C THR A 331 -12.75 -13.45 -5.44
N ARG A 332 -11.95 -13.44 -4.37
CA ARG A 332 -10.56 -13.91 -4.31
C ARG A 332 -9.64 -13.26 -5.37
N LEU A 333 -9.97 -12.02 -5.75
CA LEU A 333 -9.11 -11.19 -6.58
C LEU A 333 -8.14 -10.41 -5.70
N THR A 334 -6.87 -10.38 -6.08
CA THR A 334 -5.85 -9.54 -5.45
C THR A 334 -5.13 -8.73 -6.52
N ILE A 335 -4.91 -7.45 -6.24
CA ILE A 335 -4.11 -6.55 -7.08
C ILE A 335 -2.97 -6.02 -6.22
N ILE A 336 -1.75 -6.13 -6.73
CA ILE A 336 -0.53 -5.70 -6.06
C ILE A 336 0.28 -4.85 -7.02
N PHE A 337 0.81 -3.71 -6.56
CA PHE A 337 1.83 -3.01 -7.30
C PHE A 337 2.94 -2.46 -6.39
N LEU A 338 4.12 -2.30 -6.98
CA LEU A 338 5.30 -1.68 -6.40
C LEU A 338 5.77 -0.61 -7.37
N ALA A 339 6.07 0.59 -6.87
CA ALA A 339 6.53 1.72 -7.66
C ALA A 339 7.70 2.42 -6.97
N ASN A 340 8.68 2.90 -7.75
CA ASN A 340 9.87 3.56 -7.24
C ASN A 340 9.78 5.09 -7.33
N SER A 341 8.64 5.66 -6.97
CA SER A 341 8.45 7.11 -6.88
C SER A 341 7.58 7.48 -5.69
N TRP A 342 8.05 8.45 -4.90
CA TRP A 342 7.28 9.06 -3.81
C TRP A 342 5.96 9.68 -4.29
N GLU A 343 5.92 10.15 -5.53
CA GLU A 343 4.78 10.83 -6.15
C GLU A 343 3.66 9.89 -6.61
N THR A 344 3.85 8.59 -6.45
CA THR A 344 2.81 7.60 -6.74
C THR A 344 1.65 7.81 -5.78
N ARG A 345 0.52 8.26 -6.27
CA ARG A 345 -0.71 8.40 -5.50
C ARG A 345 -1.36 7.01 -5.36
N GLU A 346 -0.83 6.19 -4.46
CA GLU A 346 -1.08 4.76 -4.40
C GLU A 346 -2.56 4.39 -4.27
N PHE A 347 -3.33 5.08 -3.45
CA PHE A 347 -4.78 4.82 -3.29
C PHE A 347 -5.57 5.13 -4.57
N LYS A 348 -5.23 6.25 -5.23
CA LYS A 348 -5.87 6.62 -6.49
C LYS A 348 -5.50 5.63 -7.60
N PHE A 349 -4.23 5.24 -7.66
CA PHE A 349 -3.73 4.27 -8.63
C PHE A 349 -4.39 2.90 -8.43
N ALA A 350 -4.44 2.41 -7.19
CA ALA A 350 -5.13 1.17 -6.84
C ALA A 350 -6.60 1.18 -7.26
N ARG A 351 -7.33 2.26 -6.95
CA ARG A 351 -8.74 2.39 -7.32
C ARG A 351 -8.96 2.32 -8.83
N GLU A 352 -8.11 2.96 -9.62
CA GLU A 352 -8.21 2.93 -11.09
C GLU A 352 -7.87 1.54 -11.66
N LEU A 353 -6.91 0.83 -11.05
CA LEU A 353 -6.64 -0.57 -11.40
C LEU A 353 -7.84 -1.46 -11.05
N VAL A 354 -8.42 -1.30 -9.86
CA VAL A 354 -9.63 -2.02 -9.44
C VAL A 354 -10.79 -1.77 -10.41
N ALA A 355 -10.98 -0.54 -10.86
CA ALA A 355 -12.03 -0.19 -11.82
C ALA A 355 -11.91 -0.91 -13.17
N SER A 356 -10.72 -1.43 -13.53
CA SER A 356 -10.54 -2.30 -14.70
C SER A 356 -11.16 -3.70 -14.52
N PHE A 357 -11.49 -4.10 -13.28
CA PHE A 357 -12.13 -5.37 -12.94
C PHE A 357 -13.57 -5.18 -12.45
N TYR A 358 -13.81 -4.08 -11.75
CA TYR A 358 -15.06 -3.70 -11.13
C TYR A 358 -15.39 -2.24 -11.51
N PRO A 359 -16.10 -2.02 -12.64
CA PRO A 359 -16.40 -0.68 -13.15
C PRO A 359 -17.10 0.23 -12.13
N GLU A 360 -17.86 -0.33 -11.19
CA GLU A 360 -18.53 0.39 -10.11
C GLU A 360 -17.56 1.11 -9.15
N PHE A 361 -16.27 0.73 -9.13
CA PHE A 361 -15.23 1.42 -8.38
C PHE A 361 -14.65 2.65 -9.12
N ALA A 362 -15.03 2.83 -10.40
CA ALA A 362 -14.60 4.01 -11.13
C ALA A 362 -15.08 5.29 -10.44
N LEU A 363 -14.23 6.32 -10.47
CA LEU A 363 -14.69 7.64 -10.06
C LEU A 363 -15.74 8.10 -11.07
N PRO A 364 -16.88 8.68 -10.61
CA PRO A 364 -17.80 9.31 -11.53
C PRO A 364 -17.04 10.34 -12.38
N ALA A 365 -17.39 10.43 -13.65
CA ALA A 365 -16.84 11.47 -14.51
C ALA A 365 -17.12 12.83 -13.85
N VAL A 366 -16.06 13.59 -13.58
CA VAL A 366 -16.22 14.94 -13.06
C VAL A 366 -16.76 15.77 -14.24
N ASN A 367 -18.07 15.93 -14.30
CA ASN A 367 -18.65 16.93 -15.16
C ASN A 367 -18.18 18.28 -14.64
N THR A 368 -17.38 19.00 -15.43
CA THR A 368 -17.04 20.39 -15.13
C THR A 368 -18.33 21.17 -15.14
N ILE A 369 -18.81 21.55 -13.96
CA ILE A 369 -19.89 22.52 -13.83
C ILE A 369 -19.26 23.86 -14.21
N ALA A 370 -19.96 24.63 -15.07
CA ALA A 370 -19.56 26.00 -15.37
C ALA A 370 -19.49 26.77 -14.02
N ASP A 371 -18.35 27.37 -13.76
CA ASP A 371 -18.14 28.13 -12.54
C ASP A 371 -18.97 29.41 -12.57
N ALA A 372 -20.09 29.38 -11.85
CA ALA A 372 -21.01 30.52 -11.78
C ALA A 372 -20.43 31.71 -10.98
N GLU A 373 -19.43 31.44 -10.10
CA GLU A 373 -18.81 32.44 -9.23
C GLU A 373 -17.28 32.33 -9.23
N PRO A 374 -16.60 32.62 -10.35
CA PRO A 374 -15.15 32.38 -10.47
C PRO A 374 -14.31 33.10 -9.42
N LYS A 375 -14.76 34.26 -8.93
CA LYS A 375 -14.07 35.04 -7.88
C LYS A 375 -14.15 34.28 -6.53
N THR A 376 -15.33 33.81 -6.17
CA THR A 376 -15.56 33.04 -4.94
C THR A 376 -14.78 31.71 -4.97
N THR A 377 -14.80 31.01 -6.10
CA THR A 377 -14.03 29.77 -6.31
C THR A 377 -12.53 30.01 -6.21
N ALA A 378 -12.01 31.09 -6.78
CA ALA A 378 -10.59 31.46 -6.67
C ALA A 378 -10.21 31.79 -5.21
N LEU A 379 -11.07 32.47 -4.47
CA LEU A 379 -10.88 32.79 -3.05
C LEU A 379 -10.87 31.51 -2.22
N ALA A 380 -11.85 30.62 -2.38
CA ALA A 380 -11.93 29.34 -1.70
C ALA A 380 -10.72 28.46 -1.99
N ARG A 381 -10.26 28.41 -3.25
CA ARG A 381 -9.04 27.67 -3.64
C ARG A 381 -7.80 28.25 -2.95
N ARG A 382 -7.68 29.58 -2.89
CA ARG A 382 -6.56 30.25 -2.20
C ARG A 382 -6.57 29.93 -0.70
N ALA A 383 -7.73 29.99 -0.04
CA ALA A 383 -7.90 29.64 1.36
C ALA A 383 -7.50 28.17 1.62
N LEU A 384 -7.97 27.23 0.81
CA LEU A 384 -7.61 25.80 0.93
C LEU A 384 -6.11 25.58 0.75
N ILE A 385 -5.46 26.23 -0.21
CA ILE A 385 -4.01 26.12 -0.41
C ILE A 385 -3.25 26.64 0.81
N GLN A 386 -3.70 27.73 1.41
CA GLN A 386 -3.06 28.32 2.59
C GLN A 386 -3.21 27.41 3.81
N LEU A 387 -4.39 26.83 4.05
CA LEU A 387 -4.63 25.82 5.08
C LEU A 387 -3.75 24.58 4.91
N MET A 388 -3.49 24.17 3.66
CA MET A 388 -2.63 23.02 3.37
C MET A 388 -1.13 23.31 3.46
N THR A 389 -0.71 24.57 3.53
CA THR A 389 0.70 24.99 3.49
C THR A 389 1.15 25.76 4.73
N ASP A 390 0.31 25.85 5.78
CA ASP A 390 0.51 26.63 7.00
C ASP A 390 0.91 28.11 6.76
N LYS A 391 0.54 28.66 5.59
CA LYS A 391 0.79 30.04 5.22
C LYS A 391 -0.53 30.80 5.20
N ILE A 392 -1.05 31.13 6.38
CA ILE A 392 -2.35 31.77 6.53
C ILE A 392 -2.21 33.28 6.29
N ASP A 393 -2.91 33.77 5.25
CA ASP A 393 -3.11 35.20 5.01
C ASP A 393 -4.28 35.68 5.88
N GLU A 394 -3.97 36.46 6.91
CA GLU A 394 -4.95 36.94 7.91
C GLU A 394 -6.15 37.68 7.30
N GLN A 395 -6.02 38.21 6.09
CA GLN A 395 -7.09 38.93 5.39
C GLN A 395 -8.12 38.00 4.72
N LEU A 396 -7.79 36.71 4.61
CA LEU A 396 -8.64 35.71 3.96
C LEU A 396 -9.64 35.03 4.90
N PHE A 397 -9.43 35.15 6.21
CA PHE A 397 -10.21 34.44 7.21
C PHE A 397 -10.84 35.41 8.22
N THR A 398 -12.06 35.15 8.62
CA THR A 398 -12.73 35.93 9.67
C THR A 398 -11.97 35.78 11.01
N PRO A 399 -12.09 36.73 11.95
CA PRO A 399 -11.48 36.63 13.26
C PRO A 399 -11.82 35.32 13.98
N ASP A 400 -13.07 34.86 13.91
CA ASP A 400 -13.55 33.64 14.55
C ASP A 400 -12.88 32.39 13.92
N CYS A 401 -12.80 32.34 12.59
CA CYS A 401 -12.11 31.25 11.90
C CYS A 401 -10.60 31.20 12.23
N ARG A 402 -9.96 32.36 12.40
CA ARG A 402 -8.55 32.42 12.82
C ARG A 402 -8.34 31.91 14.24
N ALA A 403 -9.27 32.23 15.15
CA ALA A 403 -9.21 31.74 16.53
C ALA A 403 -9.31 30.21 16.61
N GLU A 404 -10.16 29.59 15.78
CA GLU A 404 -10.29 28.13 15.69
C GLU A 404 -9.06 27.47 15.05
N LEU A 405 -8.48 28.08 14.01
CA LEU A 405 -7.28 27.58 13.35
C LEU A 405 -6.03 27.70 14.22
N GLY A 406 -5.90 28.77 15.03
CA GLY A 406 -4.81 28.94 15.98
C GLY A 406 -4.90 28.06 17.23
N ALA A 407 -6.07 27.49 17.53
CA ALA A 407 -6.25 26.54 18.63
C ALA A 407 -5.89 25.09 18.24
N SER A 408 -5.65 24.82 16.97
CA SER A 408 -5.33 23.49 16.41
C SER A 408 -3.87 23.34 15.95
N SER A 409 -3.01 24.34 16.19
CA SER A 409 -1.58 24.35 15.85
C SER A 409 -0.68 24.04 17.05
#